data_605e2f3637cb65622eef758bd3f9d4cd
#
_entry.id   605e2f3637cb65622eef758bd3f9d4cd
#
_cell.length_a   1.000
_cell.length_b   1.000
_cell.length_c   1.000
_cell.angle_alpha   90.00
_cell.angle_beta   90.00
_cell.angle_gamma   90.00
#
_symmetry.space_group_name_H-M   'P 1'
#
loop_
_entity.id
_entity.type
_entity.pdbx_description
1 polymer ?
#
loop_
_entity_poly.entity_id
_entity_poly.type
_entity_poly.pdbx_seq_one_letter_code
_entity_poly.pdbx_strand_id
1 'polypeptide(L)'
;GLARRAGEAITGFSKVEAAVARDDIAALLVALDAAEDGLRKMTQALRRRFGNAGAPPLFRLFAAAEMGLAMGRGDVIHAAVLPGPAGRSFVDAANRLRRYESAGRAADEVLDAARPQETVHD
;
A
#
# COMPACT_ATOMS: atom_id res chain seq x y z
N GLY A 1 13.11 -5.35 -8.58
CA GLY A 1 11.68 -5.19 -8.42
C GLY A 1 11.10 -4.17 -9.35
N LEU A 2 9.79 -4.20 -9.47
CA LEU A 2 9.10 -3.33 -10.41
C LEU A 2 9.39 -1.86 -10.16
N ALA A 3 9.41 -1.46 -8.92
CA ALA A 3 9.54 -0.04 -8.58
C ALA A 3 10.99 0.42 -8.52
N ARG A 4 11.94 -0.45 -8.82
CA ARG A 4 13.34 -0.07 -8.74
C ARG A 4 13.82 0.69 -9.95
N ARG A 5 13.12 0.62 -11.04
CA ARG A 5 13.58 1.29 -12.24
C ARG A 5 13.73 2.76 -11.99
N ALA A 6 14.79 3.32 -12.52
CA ALA A 6 15.10 4.72 -12.27
C ALA A 6 13.91 5.59 -12.65
N GLY A 7 13.54 6.48 -11.76
CA GLY A 7 12.48 7.44 -12.03
C GLY A 7 11.07 6.93 -11.85
N GLU A 8 10.89 5.64 -11.50
CA GLU A 8 9.55 5.10 -11.39
C GLU A 8 9.05 5.00 -9.96
N ALA A 9 9.92 5.20 -8.98
CA ALA A 9 9.50 5.19 -7.59
C ALA A 9 10.24 6.26 -6.80
N ILE A 10 9.52 6.82 -5.85
CA ILE A 10 10.06 7.81 -4.92
C ILE A 10 9.90 7.22 -3.54
N THR A 11 10.92 7.30 -2.70
CA THR A 11 10.87 6.76 -1.35
C THR A 11 11.20 7.81 -0.31
N GLY A 12 10.67 7.61 0.89
CA GLY A 12 10.88 8.50 2.01
C GLY A 12 9.72 9.45 2.20
N PHE A 13 9.35 9.69 3.46
CA PHE A 13 8.14 10.44 3.78
C PHE A 13 8.10 11.81 3.11
N SER A 14 9.15 12.61 3.30
CA SER A 14 9.13 13.98 2.81
C SER A 14 9.04 14.05 1.30
N LYS A 15 9.78 13.18 0.61
CA LYS A 15 9.76 13.16 -0.85
C LYS A 15 8.44 12.69 -1.38
N VAL A 16 7.85 11.68 -0.74
CA VAL A 16 6.55 11.16 -1.14
C VAL A 16 5.48 12.20 -0.90
N GLU A 17 5.53 12.87 0.24
CA GLU A 17 4.56 13.92 0.55
C GLU A 17 4.63 15.05 -0.47
N ALA A 18 5.84 15.46 -0.84
CA ALA A 18 6.02 16.50 -1.86
C ALA A 18 5.48 16.05 -3.21
N ALA A 19 5.71 14.79 -3.56
CA ALA A 19 5.21 14.26 -4.83
C ALA A 19 3.68 14.21 -4.84
N VAL A 20 3.07 13.82 -3.73
CA VAL A 20 1.61 13.82 -3.61
C VAL A 20 1.04 15.21 -3.83
N ALA A 21 1.75 16.22 -3.39
CA ALA A 21 1.27 17.60 -3.51
C ALA A 21 1.32 18.14 -4.94
N ARG A 22 2.19 17.60 -5.79
CA ARG A 22 2.46 18.25 -7.08
C ARG A 22 2.50 17.34 -8.29
N ASP A 23 2.83 16.07 -8.09
CA ASP A 23 3.14 15.21 -9.24
C ASP A 23 2.00 14.25 -9.53
N ASP A 24 2.01 13.70 -10.74
CA ASP A 24 1.13 12.59 -11.05
C ASP A 24 1.70 11.34 -10.39
N ILE A 25 0.85 10.61 -9.72
CA ILE A 25 1.24 9.42 -8.98
C ILE A 25 0.30 8.29 -9.35
N ALA A 26 0.87 7.13 -9.67
CA ALA A 26 0.06 5.95 -9.99
C ALA A 26 -0.45 5.27 -8.73
N ALA A 27 0.34 5.27 -7.65
CA ALA A 27 -0.05 4.62 -6.40
C ALA A 27 0.85 5.07 -5.27
N LEU A 28 0.33 4.96 -4.06
CA LEU A 28 1.12 5.13 -2.84
C LEU A 28 1.24 3.81 -2.14
N LEU A 29 2.39 3.59 -1.53
CA LEU A 29 2.66 2.42 -0.69
C LEU A 29 3.02 2.90 0.69
N VAL A 30 2.34 2.36 1.69
CA VAL A 30 2.67 2.62 3.08
C VAL A 30 2.86 1.27 3.76
N ALA A 31 3.97 1.10 4.43
CA ALA A 31 4.29 -0.17 5.06
C ALA A 31 3.23 -0.55 6.10
N LEU A 32 3.01 -1.85 6.25
CA LEU A 32 2.08 -2.35 7.27
C LEU A 32 2.50 -1.95 8.67
N ASP A 33 3.79 -1.85 8.90
CA ASP A 33 4.34 -1.48 10.20
C ASP A 33 4.68 0.01 10.29
N ALA A 34 4.12 0.83 9.40
CA ALA A 34 4.29 2.29 9.50
C ALA A 34 3.58 2.83 10.74
N ALA A 35 4.13 3.91 11.29
CA ALA A 35 3.47 4.60 12.39
C ALA A 35 2.16 5.20 11.92
N GLU A 36 1.16 5.20 12.81
CA GLU A 36 -0.16 5.73 12.47
C GLU A 36 -0.11 7.19 12.07
N ASP A 37 0.77 7.95 12.68
CA ASP A 37 0.90 9.38 12.38
C ASP A 37 1.32 9.60 10.94
N GLY A 38 2.28 8.81 10.45
CA GLY A 38 2.72 8.91 9.06
C GLY A 38 1.61 8.55 8.08
N LEU A 39 0.87 7.50 8.40
CA LEU A 39 -0.26 7.11 7.56
C LEU A 39 -1.32 8.21 7.53
N ARG A 40 -1.62 8.79 8.69
CA ARG A 40 -2.62 9.84 8.78
C ARG A 40 -2.18 11.06 7.97
N LYS A 41 -0.92 11.44 8.08
CA LYS A 41 -0.41 12.60 7.34
C LYS A 41 -0.47 12.36 5.83
N MET A 42 -0.15 11.15 5.40
CA MET A 42 -0.19 10.82 3.98
C MET A 42 -1.62 10.82 3.45
N THR A 43 -2.55 10.28 4.23
CA THR A 43 -3.96 10.30 3.88
C THR A 43 -4.47 11.74 3.78
N GLN A 44 -4.06 12.59 4.69
CA GLN A 44 -4.44 14.00 4.65
C GLN A 44 -3.88 14.70 3.41
N ALA A 45 -2.64 14.37 3.04
CA ALA A 45 -2.04 14.95 1.84
C ALA A 45 -2.80 14.57 0.59
N LEU A 46 -3.22 13.31 0.49
CA LEU A 46 -4.05 12.86 -0.62
C LEU A 46 -5.38 13.61 -0.65
N ARG A 47 -6.02 13.73 0.49
CA ARG A 47 -7.31 14.39 0.57
C ARG A 47 -7.19 15.87 0.21
N ARG A 48 -6.11 16.49 0.66
CA ARG A 48 -5.89 17.91 0.39
C ARG A 48 -5.75 18.18 -1.11
N ARG A 49 -5.05 17.30 -1.81
CA ARG A 49 -4.85 17.51 -3.24
C ARG A 49 -6.01 17.04 -4.10
N PHE A 50 -6.56 15.87 -3.79
CA PHE A 50 -7.51 15.22 -4.70
C PHE A 50 -8.95 15.32 -4.22
N GLY A 51 -9.17 15.70 -2.97
CA GLY A 51 -10.52 15.76 -2.43
C GLY A 51 -11.12 14.39 -2.32
N ASN A 52 -12.35 14.23 -2.80
CA ASN A 52 -13.08 12.97 -2.67
C ASN A 52 -13.01 12.11 -3.91
N ALA A 53 -12.31 12.54 -4.95
CA ALA A 53 -12.30 11.79 -6.20
C ALA A 53 -10.96 11.93 -6.89
N GLY A 54 -10.58 10.90 -7.64
CA GLY A 54 -9.39 10.96 -8.45
C GLY A 54 -8.08 10.69 -7.74
N ALA A 55 -8.12 10.37 -6.46
CA ALA A 55 -6.90 10.06 -5.74
C ALA A 55 -6.30 8.73 -6.21
N PRO A 56 -4.97 8.65 -6.28
CA PRO A 56 -4.34 7.36 -6.55
C PRO A 56 -4.59 6.40 -5.40
N PRO A 57 -4.57 5.09 -5.66
CA PRO A 57 -4.76 4.12 -4.59
C PRO A 57 -3.61 4.15 -3.61
N LEU A 58 -3.92 3.88 -2.35
CA LEU A 58 -2.94 3.70 -1.30
C LEU A 58 -2.97 2.25 -0.90
N PHE A 59 -1.83 1.58 -1.02
CA PHE A 59 -1.72 0.16 -0.70
C PHE A 59 -0.95 -0.03 0.60
N ARG A 60 -1.45 -0.91 1.45
CA ARG A 60 -0.76 -1.34 2.66
C ARG A 60 -0.69 -2.86 2.63
N LEU A 61 0.26 -3.37 1.85
CA LEU A 61 0.35 -4.81 1.58
C LEU A 61 1.63 -5.43 2.12
N PHE A 62 2.66 -4.64 2.37
CA PHE A 62 3.99 -5.16 2.68
C PHE A 62 4.56 -4.47 3.90
N ALA A 63 5.41 -5.21 4.63
CA ALA A 63 6.18 -4.62 5.71
C ALA A 63 7.31 -3.75 5.15
N ALA A 64 7.83 -2.84 5.97
CA ALA A 64 8.89 -1.94 5.55
C ALA A 64 10.11 -2.69 5.03
N ALA A 65 10.47 -3.79 5.68
CA ALA A 65 11.61 -4.59 5.25
C ALA A 65 11.38 -5.20 3.87
N GLU A 66 10.15 -5.66 3.61
CA GLU A 66 9.79 -6.23 2.31
C GLU A 66 9.84 -5.18 1.22
N MET A 67 9.32 -3.99 1.49
CA MET A 67 9.36 -2.90 0.54
C MET A 67 10.80 -2.51 0.23
N GLY A 68 11.63 -2.42 1.26
CA GLY A 68 13.02 -2.09 1.09
C GLY A 68 13.77 -3.11 0.26
N LEU A 69 13.51 -4.39 0.53
CA LEU A 69 14.15 -5.45 -0.23
C LEU A 69 13.77 -5.37 -1.71
N ALA A 70 12.50 -5.17 -2.00
CA ALA A 70 12.03 -5.08 -3.37
C ALA A 70 12.64 -3.88 -4.11
N MET A 71 12.97 -2.83 -3.40
CA MET A 71 13.51 -1.60 -3.97
C MET A 71 15.03 -1.53 -3.89
N GLY A 72 15.69 -2.57 -3.38
CA GLY A 72 17.13 -2.58 -3.27
C GLY A 72 17.66 -1.63 -2.23
N ARG A 73 16.94 -1.43 -1.14
CA ARG A 73 17.27 -0.47 -0.09
C ARG A 73 17.11 -1.12 1.27
N GLY A 74 17.44 -0.35 2.30
CA GLY A 74 17.02 -0.70 3.65
C GLY A 74 15.51 -0.50 3.78
N ASP A 75 14.99 -0.55 4.98
CA ASP A 75 13.54 -0.43 5.19
C ASP A 75 12.97 0.77 4.46
N VAL A 76 11.84 0.57 3.80
CA VAL A 76 11.10 1.63 3.12
C VAL A 76 9.71 1.66 3.71
N ILE A 77 9.35 2.79 4.31
CA ILE A 77 8.05 2.93 4.97
C ILE A 77 7.03 3.58 4.06
N HIS A 78 7.46 4.55 3.25
CA HIS A 78 6.59 5.28 2.33
C HIS A 78 7.21 5.28 0.95
N ALA A 79 6.40 5.02 -0.07
CA ALA A 79 6.85 5.07 -1.45
C ALA A 79 5.71 5.55 -2.34
N ALA A 80 6.08 6.21 -3.41
CA ALA A 80 5.14 6.59 -4.46
C ALA A 80 5.61 5.96 -5.76
N VAL A 81 4.67 5.39 -6.50
CA VAL A 81 4.92 4.80 -7.79
C VAL A 81 4.45 5.80 -8.84
N LEU A 82 5.33 6.13 -9.77
CA LEU A 82 5.02 7.12 -10.79
C LEU A 82 4.29 6.48 -11.97
N PRO A 83 3.55 7.28 -12.75
CA PRO A 83 2.84 6.74 -13.91
C PRO A 83 3.82 6.19 -14.95
N GLY A 84 3.34 5.24 -15.72
CA GLY A 84 4.12 4.62 -16.78
C GLY A 84 3.81 3.14 -16.86
N PRO A 85 4.41 2.44 -17.84
CA PRO A 85 4.11 1.01 -18.01
C PRO A 85 4.41 0.16 -16.77
N ALA A 86 5.56 0.40 -16.12
CA ALA A 86 5.90 -0.36 -14.92
C ALA A 86 4.97 0.00 -13.77
N GLY A 87 4.60 1.26 -13.66
CA GLY A 87 3.63 1.69 -12.65
C GLY A 87 2.29 1.04 -12.84
N ARG A 88 1.80 0.98 -14.08
CA ARG A 88 0.53 0.31 -14.37
C ARG A 88 0.59 -1.17 -14.03
N SER A 89 1.67 -1.83 -14.40
CA SER A 89 1.84 -3.24 -14.08
C SER A 89 1.85 -3.47 -12.58
N PHE A 90 2.52 -2.58 -11.85
CA PHE A 90 2.55 -2.68 -10.39
C PHE A 90 1.14 -2.50 -9.80
N VAL A 91 0.41 -1.49 -10.25
CA VAL A 91 -0.92 -1.23 -9.71
C VAL A 91 -1.86 -2.40 -9.99
N ASP A 92 -1.79 -2.97 -11.19
CA ASP A 92 -2.60 -4.13 -11.52
C ASP A 92 -2.27 -5.31 -10.62
N ALA A 93 -0.99 -5.56 -10.40
CA ALA A 93 -0.56 -6.66 -9.52
C ALA A 93 -0.98 -6.41 -8.07
N ALA A 94 -0.83 -5.17 -7.60
CA ALA A 94 -1.21 -4.82 -6.23
C ALA A 94 -2.71 -4.94 -6.03
N ASN A 95 -3.50 -4.54 -7.02
CA ASN A 95 -4.95 -4.68 -6.93
C ASN A 95 -5.37 -6.15 -6.89
N ARG A 96 -4.70 -7.00 -7.67
CA ARG A 96 -4.98 -8.44 -7.62
C ARG A 96 -4.64 -9.01 -6.25
N LEU A 97 -3.49 -8.62 -5.71
CA LEU A 97 -3.08 -9.11 -4.40
C LEU A 97 -4.05 -8.65 -3.32
N ARG A 98 -4.46 -7.39 -3.37
CA ARG A 98 -5.41 -6.85 -2.39
C ARG A 98 -6.73 -7.60 -2.44
N ARG A 99 -7.23 -7.90 -3.65
CA ARG A 99 -8.47 -8.68 -3.79
C ARG A 99 -8.29 -10.09 -3.28
N TYR A 100 -7.14 -10.69 -3.55
CA TYR A 100 -6.85 -12.04 -3.09
C TYR A 100 -6.83 -12.10 -1.57
N GLU A 101 -6.18 -11.15 -0.94
CA GLU A 101 -6.13 -11.11 0.52
C GLU A 101 -7.50 -10.84 1.13
N SER A 102 -8.27 -9.97 0.51
CA SER A 102 -9.63 -9.72 0.98
C SER A 102 -10.50 -10.96 0.85
N ALA A 103 -10.39 -11.68 -0.25
CA ALA A 103 -11.12 -12.93 -0.43
C ALA A 103 -10.67 -13.98 0.58
N GLY A 104 -9.37 -14.04 0.86
CA GLY A 104 -8.84 -14.94 1.86
C GLY A 104 -9.39 -14.65 3.24
N ARG A 105 -9.42 -13.37 3.62
CA ARG A 105 -9.99 -12.98 4.90
C ARG A 105 -11.46 -13.30 4.98
N ALA A 106 -12.20 -13.03 3.92
CA ALA A 106 -13.62 -13.35 3.90
C ALA A 106 -13.86 -14.85 4.02
N ALA A 107 -13.05 -15.65 3.35
CA ALA A 107 -13.15 -17.10 3.45
C ALA A 107 -12.84 -17.57 4.87
N ASP A 108 -11.82 -16.99 5.50
CA ASP A 108 -11.48 -17.32 6.87
C ASP A 108 -12.61 -16.96 7.81
N GLU A 109 -13.24 -15.84 7.61
CA GLU A 109 -14.37 -15.42 8.45
C GLU A 109 -15.55 -16.38 8.30
N VAL A 110 -15.81 -16.83 7.08
CA VAL A 110 -16.87 -17.81 6.84
C VAL A 110 -16.55 -19.11 7.54
N LEU A 111 -15.31 -19.57 7.45
CA LEU A 111 -14.91 -20.81 8.10
C LEU A 111 -15.03 -20.69 9.62
N ASP A 112 -14.62 -19.55 10.18
CA ASP A 112 -14.76 -19.34 11.62
C ASP A 112 -16.22 -19.35 12.05
N ALA A 113 -17.08 -18.70 11.27
CA ALA A 113 -18.49 -18.63 11.60
C ALA A 113 -19.15 -20.01 11.53
N ALA A 114 -18.65 -20.88 10.63
CA ALA A 114 -19.20 -22.22 10.47
C ALA A 114 -18.61 -23.23 11.44
N ARG A 115 -17.55 -22.86 12.16
CA ARG A 115 -16.89 -23.79 13.09
C ARG A 115 -17.82 -24.11 14.24
N PRO A 116 -17.92 -25.39 14.63
CA PRO A 116 -18.72 -25.72 15.80
C PRO A 116 -18.26 -24.95 17.02
N GLN A 117 -19.20 -24.49 17.81
CA GLN A 117 -18.85 -23.82 19.04
C GLN A 117 -18.13 -24.78 19.95
N GLU A 118 -16.92 -24.43 20.29
CA GLU A 118 -16.20 -25.22 21.23
C GLU A 118 -16.74 -24.90 22.54
N THR A 119 -17.12 -25.85 23.21
CA THR A 119 -17.50 -25.50 24.48
C THR A 119 -16.35 -25.47 25.26
N VAL A 120 -16.00 -25.25 25.43
CA VAL A 120 -15.16 -25.18 26.13
C VAL A 120 -15.07 -25.54 27.17
N HIS A 121 -15.08 -25.86 27.39
CA HIS A 121 -15.09 -26.08 28.15
C HIS A 121 -14.95 -26.20 28.99
N ASP A 122 -15.10 -26.40 29.10
CA ASP A 122 -15.08 -26.46 29.73
C ASP A 122 -14.52 -26.66 30.23
#